data_b8f79fc13e1e310133d7f36c8079292a
#
_entry.id   b8f79fc13e1e310133d7f36c8079292a
#
_cell.length_a   1.000
_cell.length_b   1.000
_cell.length_c   1.000
_cell.angle_alpha   90.00
_cell.angle_beta   90.00
_cell.angle_gamma   90.00
#
_symmetry.space_group_name_H-M   'P 1'
#
loop_
_entity.id
_entity.type
_entity.pdbx_description
1 polymer ?
#
loop_
_entity_poly.entity_id
_entity_poly.type
_entity_poly.pdbx_seq_one_letter_code
_entity_poly.pdbx_strand_id
1 'polypeptide(L)'
;MTKKNTELESGKIKISEDVYATIVTMAALETKGIHHMSSTFNDGVNTFFRRKSDHEGVKISFNDEGAISVTLYVCIQYGYRIPDVALRLQERIKTALVSYTEIEVQTIDVVVQDIVFDDLVTSSQP
;
A
#
# COMPACT_ATOMS: atom_id res chain seq x y z
N MET A 1 -25.51 5.83 -3.59
CA MET A 1 -24.93 6.19 -3.59
C MET A 1 -24.19 6.51 -3.88
N THR A 2 -23.93 6.72 -4.08
CA THR A 2 -23.21 7.06 -4.34
C THR A 2 -22.53 7.54 -4.36
N LYS A 3 -22.39 7.97 -4.32
CA LYS A 3 -21.66 8.40 -4.49
C LYS A 3 -20.74 8.87 -4.17
N LYS A 4 -20.19 8.51 -4.16
CA LYS A 4 -19.05 8.84 -3.84
C LYS A 4 -18.40 9.63 -4.70
N ASN A 5 -18.70 9.77 -5.80
CA ASN A 5 -18.05 10.67 -6.57
C ASN A 5 -18.61 11.90 -6.29
N THR A 6 -18.00 12.86 -6.17
CA THR A 6 -18.37 14.10 -5.73
C THR A 6 -18.58 14.97 -6.89
N GLU A 7 -19.57 14.72 -7.62
CA GLU A 7 -19.89 15.53 -8.74
C GLU A 7 -20.76 16.65 -8.29
N LEU A 8 -20.34 17.87 -8.42
CA LEU A 8 -21.09 19.04 -8.00
C LEU A 8 -21.43 19.87 -9.20
N GLU A 9 -22.28 20.85 -8.98
CA GLU A 9 -22.65 21.72 -10.08
C GLU A 9 -21.45 22.46 -10.61
N SER A 10 -20.53 22.80 -9.76
CA SER A 10 -19.36 23.54 -10.21
C SER A 10 -18.29 22.68 -10.83
N GLY A 11 -18.51 21.39 -10.87
CA GLY A 11 -17.51 20.55 -11.46
C GLY A 11 -17.40 19.21 -10.80
N LYS A 12 -16.34 18.49 -11.13
CA LYS A 12 -16.17 17.14 -10.68
C LYS A 12 -14.81 17.01 -10.04
N ILE A 13 -14.73 16.26 -8.96
CA ILE A 13 -13.47 16.00 -8.31
C ILE A 13 -13.04 14.58 -8.68
N LYS A 14 -11.86 14.47 -9.22
CA LYS A 14 -11.38 13.19 -9.66
C LYS A 14 -10.06 12.90 -8.99
N ILE A 15 -9.93 11.74 -8.39
CA ILE A 15 -8.71 11.38 -7.68
C ILE A 15 -7.95 10.39 -8.54
N SER A 16 -6.71 10.69 -8.82
CA SER A 16 -5.93 9.83 -9.69
C SER A 16 -5.48 8.59 -8.94
N GLU A 17 -5.19 7.56 -9.70
CA GLU A 17 -4.75 6.31 -9.12
C GLU A 17 -3.48 6.51 -8.30
N ASP A 18 -2.63 7.41 -8.72
CA ASP A 18 -1.40 7.66 -8.03
C ASP A 18 -1.61 8.18 -6.62
N VAL A 19 -2.69 8.91 -6.42
CA VAL A 19 -2.98 9.42 -5.08
C VAL A 19 -3.31 8.26 -4.15
N TYR A 20 -4.09 7.31 -4.63
CA TYR A 20 -4.40 6.16 -3.79
C TYR A 20 -3.14 5.38 -3.47
N ALA A 21 -2.26 5.21 -4.44
CA ALA A 21 -1.03 4.48 -4.19
C ALA A 21 -0.16 5.19 -3.17
N THR A 22 -0.13 6.50 -3.22
CA THR A 22 0.64 7.27 -2.27
C THR A 22 0.08 7.09 -0.86
N ILE A 23 -1.24 7.15 -0.73
CA ILE A 23 -1.86 6.97 0.58
C ILE A 23 -1.51 5.59 1.15
N VAL A 24 -1.60 4.57 0.31
CA VAL A 24 -1.30 3.22 0.74
C VAL A 24 0.15 3.12 1.18
N THR A 25 1.06 3.67 0.40
CA THR A 25 2.47 3.58 0.71
C THR A 25 2.78 4.27 2.03
N MET A 26 2.25 5.47 2.22
CA MET A 26 2.54 6.19 3.44
C MET A 26 1.98 5.48 4.65
N ALA A 27 0.76 4.97 4.54
CA ALA A 27 0.16 4.25 5.66
C ALA A 27 0.97 3.00 5.97
N ALA A 28 1.47 2.33 4.94
CA ALA A 28 2.23 1.12 5.16
C ALA A 28 3.53 1.43 5.88
N LEU A 29 4.21 2.46 5.45
CA LEU A 29 5.49 2.78 6.05
C LEU A 29 5.37 3.28 7.48
N GLU A 30 4.20 3.73 7.86
CA GLU A 30 3.97 4.13 9.22
C GLU A 30 3.57 2.98 10.12
N THR A 31 3.37 1.81 9.55
CA THR A 31 2.94 0.67 10.34
C THR A 31 4.15 0.04 11.00
N LYS A 32 4.05 -0.14 12.32
CA LYS A 32 5.15 -0.70 13.07
C LYS A 32 5.44 -2.11 12.64
N GLY A 33 6.67 -2.40 12.37
CA GLY A 33 7.08 -3.72 11.92
C GLY A 33 7.35 -3.80 10.44
N ILE A 34 6.91 -2.82 9.67
CA ILE A 34 7.19 -2.79 8.25
C ILE A 34 8.54 -2.13 8.05
N HIS A 35 9.44 -2.84 7.41
CA HIS A 35 10.78 -2.28 7.19
C HIS A 35 10.78 -1.43 5.92
N HIS A 36 10.26 -1.99 4.85
CA HIS A 36 10.14 -1.23 3.62
C HIS A 36 9.25 -2.01 2.66
N MET A 37 8.89 -1.37 1.58
CA MET A 37 8.10 -2.00 0.55
C MET A 37 9.02 -2.75 -0.38
N SER A 38 8.58 -3.90 -0.82
CA SER A 38 9.42 -4.73 -1.66
C SER A 38 9.14 -4.45 -3.11
N SER A 39 10.16 -4.41 -3.91
CA SER A 39 9.96 -4.23 -5.34
C SER A 39 10.29 -5.48 -6.09
N THR A 40 10.56 -6.57 -5.41
CA THR A 40 11.05 -7.73 -6.11
C THR A 40 10.03 -8.49 -6.90
N PHE A 41 8.74 -8.25 -6.63
CA PHE A 41 7.76 -8.97 -7.39
C PHE A 41 7.85 -8.60 -8.86
N ASN A 42 8.57 -7.52 -9.14
CA ASN A 42 8.59 -7.03 -10.46
C ASN A 42 9.87 -7.44 -11.07
N ASP A 43 9.90 -8.26 -12.02
CA ASP A 43 11.12 -8.64 -12.57
C ASP A 43 11.69 -7.60 -13.40
N GLY A 44 12.90 -7.71 -13.74
CA GLY A 44 13.60 -6.68 -14.42
C GLY A 44 13.06 -6.36 -15.79
N VAL A 45 12.39 -7.28 -16.36
CA VAL A 45 11.88 -7.05 -17.69
C VAL A 45 10.94 -5.88 -17.71
N ASN A 46 10.16 -5.73 -16.69
CA ASN A 46 9.17 -4.70 -16.69
C ASN A 46 9.66 -3.37 -16.23
N THR A 47 10.90 -3.29 -15.88
CA THR A 47 11.41 -2.05 -15.35
C THR A 47 11.27 -0.92 -16.33
N PHE A 48 11.51 -1.19 -17.59
CA PHE A 48 11.44 -0.14 -18.56
C PHE A 48 10.04 0.37 -18.79
N PHE A 49 9.06 -0.45 -18.55
CA PHE A 49 7.69 -0.06 -18.82
C PHE A 49 6.98 0.41 -17.58
N ARG A 50 7.65 0.47 -16.45
CA ARG A 50 7.01 0.94 -15.27
C ARG A 50 6.70 2.38 -15.40
N ARG A 51 5.51 2.77 -15.04
CA ARG A 51 5.14 4.14 -15.10
C ARG A 51 5.73 4.87 -13.95
N LYS A 52 5.98 6.13 -14.15
CA LYS A 52 6.56 6.90 -13.09
C LYS A 52 5.69 6.96 -11.87
N SER A 53 4.42 6.92 -12.05
CA SER A 53 3.51 7.04 -10.93
C SER A 53 3.38 5.75 -10.16
N ASP A 54 3.94 4.67 -10.66
CA ASP A 54 3.83 3.41 -9.95
C ASP A 54 4.67 3.46 -8.70
N HIS A 55 4.12 2.96 -7.61
CA HIS A 55 4.84 2.88 -6.36
C HIS A 55 5.33 1.46 -6.17
N GLU A 56 6.55 1.33 -5.71
CA GLU A 56 7.12 0.03 -5.50
C GLU A 56 6.33 -0.74 -4.48
N GLY A 57 6.03 -1.98 -4.79
CA GLY A 57 5.38 -2.84 -3.84
C GLY A 57 3.90 -2.63 -3.67
N VAL A 58 3.30 -1.78 -4.46
CA VAL A 58 1.88 -1.51 -4.33
C VAL A 58 1.20 -1.72 -5.67
N LYS A 59 0.17 -2.55 -5.67
CA LYS A 59 -0.65 -2.75 -6.87
C LYS A 59 -2.07 -2.41 -6.52
N ILE A 60 -2.72 -1.66 -7.38
CA ILE A 60 -4.06 -1.19 -7.13
C ILE A 60 -4.94 -1.51 -8.31
N SER A 61 -6.15 -1.92 -8.02
CA SER A 61 -7.13 -2.11 -9.07
C SER A 61 -8.49 -1.66 -8.55
N PHE A 62 -9.40 -1.43 -9.46
CA PHE A 62 -10.75 -1.01 -9.08
C PHE A 62 -11.73 -1.94 -9.78
N ASN A 63 -12.82 -2.25 -9.08
CA ASN A 63 -13.82 -3.09 -9.71
C ASN A 63 -14.80 -2.19 -10.45
N ASP A 64 -15.81 -2.79 -11.04
CA ASP A 64 -16.76 -2.04 -11.85
C ASP A 64 -17.51 -0.99 -11.09
N GLU A 65 -17.59 -1.15 -9.79
CA GLU A 65 -18.32 -0.20 -8.97
C GLU A 65 -17.40 0.81 -8.33
N GLY A 66 -16.12 0.76 -8.66
CA GLY A 66 -15.20 1.75 -8.13
C GLY A 66 -14.56 1.40 -6.81
N ALA A 67 -14.83 0.22 -6.27
CA ALA A 67 -14.18 -0.17 -5.03
C ALA A 67 -12.73 -0.55 -5.32
N ILE A 68 -11.87 -0.26 -4.37
CA ILE A 68 -10.45 -0.45 -4.56
C ILE A 68 -9.98 -1.76 -3.96
N SER A 69 -9.08 -2.42 -4.67
CA SER A 69 -8.39 -3.60 -4.16
C SER A 69 -6.91 -3.31 -4.21
N VAL A 70 -6.24 -3.62 -3.12
CA VAL A 70 -4.83 -3.27 -2.97
C VAL A 70 -4.05 -4.53 -2.65
N THR A 71 -2.90 -4.68 -3.28
CA THR A 71 -1.97 -5.74 -2.93
C THR A 71 -0.64 -5.08 -2.59
N LEU A 72 -0.10 -5.44 -1.44
CA LEU A 72 1.17 -4.89 -1.01
C LEU A 72 2.20 -5.98 -0.88
N TYR A 73 3.40 -5.67 -1.28
CA TYR A 73 4.53 -6.55 -1.14
C TYR A 73 5.48 -5.88 -0.17
N VAL A 74 5.67 -6.47 0.98
CA VAL A 74 6.39 -5.80 2.06
C VAL A 74 7.48 -6.68 2.64
N CYS A 75 8.43 -6.03 3.28
CA CYS A 75 9.46 -6.71 4.04
C CYS A 75 9.25 -6.32 5.49
N ILE A 76 9.22 -7.32 6.36
CA ILE A 76 8.91 -7.10 7.77
C ILE A 76 10.19 -7.19 8.57
N GLN A 77 10.30 -6.34 9.55
CA GLN A 77 11.48 -6.33 10.38
C GLN A 77 11.49 -7.52 11.31
N TYR A 78 12.64 -8.16 11.44
CA TYR A 78 12.79 -9.31 12.29
C TYR A 78 12.41 -8.93 13.73
N GLY A 79 11.73 -9.83 14.38
CA GLY A 79 11.34 -9.60 15.76
C GLY A 79 9.86 -9.31 15.92
N TYR A 80 9.17 -9.05 14.84
CA TYR A 80 7.75 -8.80 14.90
C TYR A 80 6.98 -10.02 14.44
N ARG A 81 5.81 -10.23 15.03
CA ARG A 81 4.98 -11.35 14.61
C ARG A 81 4.31 -10.98 13.31
N ILE A 82 4.55 -11.79 12.30
CA ILE A 82 4.04 -11.49 10.98
C ILE A 82 2.53 -11.32 10.93
N PRO A 83 1.73 -12.21 11.52
CA PRO A 83 0.29 -12.02 11.42
C PRO A 83 -0.18 -10.73 12.07
N ASP A 84 0.46 -10.33 13.15
CA ASP A 84 0.07 -9.11 13.83
C ASP A 84 0.39 -7.90 13.00
N VAL A 85 1.56 -7.90 12.38
CA VAL A 85 1.96 -6.78 11.55
C VAL A 85 1.04 -6.69 10.33
N ALA A 86 0.75 -7.83 9.73
CA ALA A 86 -0.09 -7.83 8.53
C ALA A 86 -1.49 -7.32 8.84
N LEU A 87 -2.04 -7.73 9.96
CA LEU A 87 -3.38 -7.28 10.30
C LEU A 87 -3.39 -5.79 10.59
N ARG A 88 -2.40 -5.32 11.33
CA ARG A 88 -2.31 -3.91 11.63
C ARG A 88 -2.14 -3.10 10.36
N LEU A 89 -1.37 -3.63 9.43
CA LEU A 89 -1.15 -2.97 8.17
C LEU A 89 -2.46 -2.84 7.39
N GLN A 90 -3.22 -3.92 7.33
CA GLN A 90 -4.50 -3.86 6.63
C GLN A 90 -5.43 -2.83 7.23
N GLU A 91 -5.46 -2.77 8.54
CA GLU A 91 -6.34 -1.82 9.20
C GLU A 91 -5.91 -0.38 8.97
N ARG A 92 -4.62 -0.15 9.01
CA ARG A 92 -4.13 1.20 8.79
C ARG A 92 -4.40 1.67 7.38
N ILE A 93 -4.20 0.81 6.42
CA ILE A 93 -4.43 1.19 5.04
C ILE A 93 -5.90 1.45 4.79
N LYS A 94 -6.75 0.60 5.33
CA LYS A 94 -8.18 0.81 5.11
C LYS A 94 -8.61 2.12 5.74
N THR A 95 -8.17 2.38 6.96
CA THR A 95 -8.54 3.61 7.62
C THR A 95 -8.07 4.83 6.85
N ALA A 96 -6.83 4.78 6.35
CA ALA A 96 -6.31 5.93 5.62
C ALA A 96 -7.07 6.15 4.33
N LEU A 97 -7.34 5.09 3.59
CA LEU A 97 -8.05 5.23 2.32
C LEU A 97 -9.45 5.80 2.54
N VAL A 98 -10.15 5.28 3.53
CA VAL A 98 -11.50 5.74 3.78
C VAL A 98 -11.49 7.17 4.29
N SER A 99 -10.56 7.49 5.18
CA SER A 99 -10.52 8.83 5.75
C SER A 99 -10.20 9.90 4.73
N TYR A 100 -9.29 9.62 3.83
CA TYR A 100 -8.86 10.65 2.91
C TYR A 100 -9.66 10.71 1.63
N THR A 101 -10.26 9.61 1.21
CA THR A 101 -10.93 9.59 -0.09
C THR A 101 -12.33 9.06 -0.06
N GLU A 102 -12.74 8.47 1.06
CA GLU A 102 -14.07 7.90 1.19
C GLU A 102 -14.34 6.78 0.19
N ILE A 103 -13.29 6.18 -0.33
CA ILE A 103 -13.47 5.11 -1.29
C ILE A 103 -13.88 3.84 -0.58
N GLU A 104 -14.59 2.99 -1.27
CA GLU A 104 -14.95 1.71 -0.73
C GLU A 104 -13.79 0.76 -0.94
N VAL A 105 -13.37 0.08 0.11
CA VAL A 105 -12.22 -0.81 0.05
C VAL A 105 -12.72 -2.24 -0.03
N GLN A 106 -12.31 -2.95 -1.06
CA GLN A 106 -12.75 -4.30 -1.25
C GLN A 106 -11.80 -5.31 -0.62
N THR A 107 -10.54 -5.27 -0.97
CA THR A 107 -9.57 -6.17 -0.39
C THR A 107 -8.25 -5.45 -0.18
N ILE A 108 -7.50 -5.92 0.80
CA ILE A 108 -6.14 -5.47 1.00
C ILE A 108 -5.34 -6.73 1.27
N ASP A 109 -4.58 -7.14 0.28
CA ASP A 109 -3.78 -8.35 0.36
C ASP A 109 -2.35 -7.99 0.69
N VAL A 110 -1.78 -8.68 1.64
CA VAL A 110 -0.41 -8.40 2.06
C VAL A 110 0.44 -9.62 1.75
N VAL A 111 1.47 -9.42 0.98
CA VAL A 111 2.41 -10.47 0.64
C VAL A 111 3.72 -10.14 1.32
N VAL A 112 4.14 -10.99 2.22
CA VAL A 112 5.38 -10.76 2.96
C VAL A 112 6.49 -11.41 2.16
N GLN A 113 7.38 -10.58 1.65
CA GLN A 113 8.43 -11.06 0.77
C GLN A 113 9.68 -11.47 1.52
N ASP A 114 9.94 -10.84 2.64
CA ASP A 114 11.19 -11.11 3.31
C ASP A 114 11.12 -10.61 4.73
N ILE A 115 12.01 -11.11 5.55
CA ILE A 115 12.18 -10.64 6.91
C ILE A 115 13.57 -10.06 6.98
N VAL A 116 13.64 -8.82 7.42
CA VAL A 116 14.88 -8.08 7.38
C VAL A 116 15.48 -7.95 8.77
N PHE A 117 16.74 -8.31 8.87
CA PHE A 117 17.48 -8.09 10.09
C PHE A 117 18.05 -6.70 9.98
N ASP A 118 17.53 -5.84 10.79
CA ASP A 118 17.84 -4.46 10.68
C ASP A 118 19.27 -4.15 11.00
N ASP A 119 19.56 -2.89 10.93
CA ASP A 119 20.83 -2.39 11.27
C ASP A 119 21.27 -2.78 12.61
N LEU A 120 20.33 -3.12 13.43
CA LEU A 120 20.66 -3.53 14.71
C LEU A 120 21.63 -4.66 14.68
N VAL A 121 21.42 -5.57 13.78
CA VAL A 121 22.32 -6.69 13.67
C VAL A 121 23.67 -6.20 13.25
N THR A 122 23.68 -5.30 12.34
CA THR A 122 24.91 -4.78 11.85
C THR A 122 25.60 -3.97 12.91
N SER A 123 24.82 -3.14 13.55
CA SER A 123 25.44 -2.26 14.49
C SER A 123 25.86 -2.98 15.74
N SER A 124 25.32 -4.13 15.98
CA SER A 124 25.73 -4.83 17.15
C SER A 124 27.01 -5.55 16.90
N GLN A 125 27.52 -5.51 15.73
CA GLN A 125 28.75 -6.10 15.53
C GLN A 125 29.72 -5.28 16.22
N PRO A 126 30.44 -5.78 17.02
CA PRO A 126 31.38 -5.01 17.83
C PRO A 126 32.53 -4.55 17.04
#